data_7672cdf225e3b6d80ffd13869e42edc9
#
_entry.id   7672cdf225e3b6d80ffd13869e42edc9
#
_cell.length_a   1.000
_cell.length_b   1.000
_cell.length_c   1.000
_cell.angle_alpha   90.00
_cell.angle_beta   90.00
_cell.angle_gamma   90.00
#
_symmetry.space_group_name_H-M   'P 1'
#
loop_
_entity.id
_entity.type
_entity.pdbx_description
1 polymer ?
#
loop_
_entity_poly.entity_id
_entity_poly.type
_entity_poly.pdbx_seq_one_letter_code
_entity_poly.pdbx_strand_id
1 'polypeptide(L)'
;MGFAEVSANLRTHGVSFAEAVTVLEDDLALTREDVADGEEQRFVSLGLSGSANLLVVVYAYREPDIIRAISAWKANRRQKEQYEEDRR
;
A
#
# COMPACT_ATOMS: atom_id res chain seq x y z
N MET A 1 0.45 -12.50 7.88
CA MET A 1 -0.42 -11.40 8.27
C MET A 1 -1.59 -11.93 9.08
N GLY A 2 -1.82 -11.43 10.25
CA GLY A 2 -2.87 -11.94 11.14
C GLY A 2 -4.19 -11.21 11.00
N PHE A 3 -5.26 -11.87 11.41
CA PHE A 3 -6.59 -11.27 11.38
C PHE A 3 -6.68 -10.00 12.24
N ALA A 4 -5.96 -9.97 13.37
CA ALA A 4 -5.97 -8.82 14.27
C ALA A 4 -5.41 -7.57 13.57
N GLU A 5 -4.38 -7.72 12.77
CA GLU A 5 -3.78 -6.61 12.03
C GLU A 5 -4.73 -6.08 10.97
N VAL A 6 -5.40 -6.99 10.26
CA VAL A 6 -6.39 -6.61 9.24
C VAL A 6 -7.51 -5.82 9.87
N SER A 7 -8.05 -6.30 10.98
CA SER A 7 -9.14 -5.63 11.68
C SER A 7 -8.73 -4.26 12.21
N ALA A 8 -7.52 -4.14 12.76
CA ALA A 8 -7.03 -2.88 13.27
C ALA A 8 -6.88 -1.84 12.17
N ASN A 9 -6.32 -2.23 11.01
CA ASN A 9 -6.16 -1.31 9.90
C ASN A 9 -7.52 -0.87 9.35
N LEU A 10 -8.47 -1.79 9.25
CA LEU A 10 -9.80 -1.48 8.76
C LEU A 10 -10.49 -0.46 9.66
N ARG A 11 -10.39 -0.62 10.98
CA ARG A 11 -10.99 0.33 11.92
C ARG A 11 -10.34 1.70 11.89
N THR A 12 -9.03 1.74 11.73
CA THR A 12 -8.27 2.99 11.80
C THR A 12 -8.36 3.77 10.49
N HIS A 13 -8.26 3.08 9.36
CA HIS A 13 -8.12 3.72 8.05
C HIS A 13 -9.25 3.39 7.08
N GLY A 14 -10.14 2.49 7.44
CA GLY A 14 -11.23 2.06 6.56
C GLY A 14 -10.78 1.21 5.38
N VAL A 15 -9.59 0.63 5.46
CA VAL A 15 -9.01 -0.18 4.38
C VAL A 15 -8.54 -1.50 4.95
N SER A 16 -8.99 -2.60 4.37
CA SER A 16 -8.52 -3.91 4.77
C SER A 16 -7.17 -4.22 4.11
N PHE A 17 -6.36 -5.04 4.75
CA PHE A 17 -5.11 -5.50 4.14
C PHE A 17 -5.38 -6.37 2.92
N ALA A 18 -6.51 -7.08 2.90
CA ALA A 18 -6.88 -7.88 1.74
C ALA A 18 -7.06 -6.99 0.50
N GLU A 19 -7.70 -5.84 0.67
CA GLU A 19 -7.82 -4.88 -0.43
C GLU A 19 -6.47 -4.23 -0.74
N ALA A 20 -5.71 -3.89 0.29
CA ALA A 20 -4.43 -3.20 0.13
C ALA A 20 -3.46 -3.98 -0.75
N VAL A 21 -3.38 -5.30 -0.58
CA VAL A 21 -2.43 -6.09 -1.37
C VAL A 21 -2.79 -6.11 -2.85
N THR A 22 -4.04 -5.84 -3.22
CA THR A 22 -4.41 -5.79 -4.63
C THR A 22 -3.80 -4.59 -5.35
N VAL A 23 -3.38 -3.56 -4.61
CA VAL A 23 -2.68 -2.41 -5.18
C VAL A 23 -1.37 -2.85 -5.83
N LEU A 24 -0.73 -3.88 -5.30
CA LEU A 24 0.54 -4.37 -5.82
C LEU A 24 0.39 -5.00 -7.21
N GLU A 25 -0.83 -5.27 -7.64
CA GLU A 25 -1.12 -5.78 -8.98
C GLU A 25 -1.38 -4.67 -9.99
N ASP A 26 -1.44 -3.42 -9.54
CA ASP A 26 -1.65 -2.28 -10.43
C ASP A 26 -0.34 -1.95 -11.16
N ASP A 27 -0.30 -2.17 -12.46
CA ASP A 27 0.88 -1.90 -13.29
C ASP A 27 1.28 -0.43 -13.31
N LEU A 28 0.37 0.45 -12.94
CA LEU A 28 0.61 1.89 -12.94
C LEU A 28 0.90 2.43 -11.55
N ALA A 29 1.01 1.57 -10.55
CA ALA A 29 1.30 1.98 -9.19
C ALA A 29 2.65 2.68 -9.10
N LEU A 30 2.69 3.76 -8.33
CA LEU A 30 3.92 4.49 -8.06
C LEU A 30 4.53 3.95 -6.78
N THR A 31 5.70 3.36 -6.88
CA THR A 31 6.36 2.73 -5.74
C THR A 31 7.69 3.40 -5.47
N ARG A 32 7.95 3.67 -4.19
CA ARG A 32 9.24 4.17 -3.75
C ARG A 32 9.71 3.40 -2.53
N GLU A 33 11.01 3.34 -2.35
CA GLU A 33 11.57 2.76 -1.16
C GLU A 33 11.49 3.76 -0.02
N ASP A 34 11.05 3.29 1.13
CA ASP A 34 11.00 4.10 2.33
C ASP A 34 12.15 3.67 3.23
N VAL A 35 13.20 4.50 3.25
CA VAL A 35 14.39 4.21 4.05
C VAL A 35 14.12 4.60 5.49
N ALA A 36 13.56 3.68 6.25
CA ALA A 36 13.37 3.88 7.67
C ALA A 36 14.59 3.38 8.44
N ASP A 37 14.75 3.90 9.65
CA ASP A 37 15.79 3.42 10.55
C ASP A 37 15.41 2.02 10.98
N GLY A 38 15.68 1.05 10.14
CA GLY A 38 15.25 -0.26 10.46
C GLY A 38 15.98 -1.31 9.70
N GLU A 39 15.74 -2.51 10.10
CA GLU A 39 16.38 -3.67 9.53
C GLU A 39 15.62 -4.19 8.33
N GLU A 40 14.35 -3.78 8.18
CA GLU A 40 13.52 -4.24 7.08
C GLU A 40 13.47 -3.22 5.96
N GLN A 41 13.54 -3.72 4.76
CA GLN A 41 13.35 -2.89 3.58
C GLN A 41 11.86 -2.63 3.41
N ARG A 42 11.48 -1.35 3.40
CA ARG A 42 10.07 -0.94 3.29
C ARG A 42 9.83 -0.20 2.00
N PHE A 43 8.61 -0.33 1.52
CA PHE A 43 8.17 0.32 0.29
C PHE A 43 6.82 0.98 0.51
N VAL A 44 6.58 2.05 -0.24
CA VAL A 44 5.30 2.73 -0.26
C VAL A 44 4.80 2.73 -1.70
N SER A 45 3.62 2.17 -1.91
CA SER A 45 3.00 2.12 -3.23
C SER A 45 1.70 2.91 -3.23
N LEU A 46 1.52 3.72 -4.26
CA LEU A 46 0.29 4.47 -4.51
C LEU A 46 -0.33 3.88 -5.76
N GLY A 47 -1.49 3.27 -5.63
CA GLY A 47 -2.12 2.64 -6.77
C GLY A 47 -3.59 2.29 -6.53
N LEU A 48 -4.23 1.76 -7.57
CA LEU A 48 -5.63 1.37 -7.50
C LEU A 48 -5.76 -0.06 -6.98
N SER A 49 -6.66 -0.24 -6.01
CA SER A 49 -7.00 -1.56 -5.53
C SER A 49 -7.90 -2.29 -6.52
N GLY A 50 -8.13 -3.57 -6.27
CA GLY A 50 -9.06 -4.36 -7.06
C GLY A 50 -10.49 -3.84 -7.03
N SER A 51 -10.82 -3.03 -6.04
CA SER A 51 -12.13 -2.37 -5.92
C SER A 51 -12.13 -0.95 -6.48
N ALA A 52 -11.09 -0.58 -7.21
CA ALA A 52 -10.94 0.73 -7.85
C ALA A 52 -10.85 1.90 -6.85
N ASN A 53 -10.31 1.64 -5.67
CA ASN A 53 -9.99 2.68 -4.71
C ASN A 53 -8.51 3.01 -4.79
N LEU A 54 -8.19 4.29 -4.83
CA LEU A 54 -6.79 4.71 -4.85
C LEU A 54 -6.25 4.70 -3.42
N LEU A 55 -5.26 3.87 -3.19
CA LEU A 55 -4.73 3.62 -1.85
C LEU A 55 -3.23 3.86 -1.79
N VAL A 56 -2.78 4.23 -0.59
CA VAL A 56 -1.36 4.24 -0.25
C VAL A 56 -1.12 3.02 0.62
N VAL A 57 -0.17 2.18 0.24
CA VAL A 57 0.13 0.94 0.95
C VAL A 57 1.59 0.94 1.37
N VAL A 58 1.83 0.75 2.64
CA VAL A 58 3.19 0.57 3.18
C VAL A 58 3.39 -0.90 3.46
N TYR A 59 4.47 -1.46 2.94
CA TYR A 59 4.76 -2.87 3.13
C TYR A 59 6.26 -3.11 3.27
N ALA A 60 6.60 -4.25 3.83
CA ALA A 60 7.98 -4.70 3.93
C ALA A 60 8.17 -5.92 3.05
N TYR A 61 9.33 -6.02 2.45
CA TYR A 61 9.68 -7.17 1.64
C TYR A 61 10.75 -7.98 2.36
N ARG A 62 10.52 -9.28 2.43
CA ARG A 62 11.49 -10.21 2.98
C ARG A 62 11.79 -11.29 1.97
N GLU A 63 13.06 -11.58 1.81
CA GLU A 63 13.45 -12.67 0.92
C GLU A 63 13.00 -14.01 1.48
N PRO A 64 12.66 -14.98 0.63
CA PRO A 64 12.74 -14.89 -0.83
C PRO A 64 11.55 -14.19 -1.49
N ASP A 65 10.33 -14.31 -0.97
CA ASP A 65 9.14 -13.78 -1.63
C ASP A 65 8.04 -13.41 -0.66
N ILE A 66 8.39 -12.88 0.49
CA ILE A 66 7.40 -12.54 1.50
C ILE A 66 7.14 -11.05 1.52
N ILE A 67 5.89 -10.67 1.34
CA ILE A 67 5.45 -9.28 1.46
C ILE A 67 4.56 -9.18 2.68
N ARG A 68 4.91 -8.24 3.57
CA ARG A 68 4.14 -8.00 4.78
C ARG A 68 3.55 -6.61 4.71
N ALA A 69 2.23 -6.52 4.62
CA ALA A 69 1.53 -5.24 4.65
C ALA A 69 1.62 -4.65 6.06
N ILE A 70 2.03 -3.41 6.15
CA ILE A 70 2.21 -2.72 7.43
C ILE A 70 1.06 -1.78 7.68
N SER A 71 0.69 -0.99 6.68
CA SER A 71 -0.39 -0.02 6.81
C SER A 71 -0.95 0.32 5.43
N ALA A 72 -2.18 0.78 5.41
CA ALA A 72 -2.82 1.21 4.17
C ALA A 72 -3.89 2.24 4.48
N TRP A 73 -4.02 3.24 3.62
CA TRP A 73 -5.06 4.27 3.76
C TRP A 73 -5.45 4.80 2.39
N LYS A 74 -6.58 5.48 2.34
CA LYS A 74 -7.05 6.09 1.10
C LYS A 74 -6.17 7.27 0.74
N ALA A 75 -5.85 7.39 -0.53
CA ALA A 75 -5.04 8.50 -1.02
C ALA A 75 -5.78 9.82 -0.82
N ASN A 76 -5.04 10.86 -0.48
CA ASN A 76 -5.59 12.20 -0.42
C ASN A 76 -5.60 12.81 -1.82
N ARG A 77 -6.14 14.02 -1.92
CA ARG A 77 -6.28 14.70 -3.21
C ARG A 77 -4.96 14.90 -3.94
N ARG A 78 -3.92 15.27 -3.20
CA ARG A 78 -2.60 15.50 -3.78
C ARG A 78 -2.00 14.21 -4.35
N GLN A 79 -2.16 13.13 -3.61
CA GLN A 79 -1.68 11.82 -4.05
C GLN A 79 -2.45 11.35 -5.27
N LYS A 80 -3.74 11.61 -5.30
CA LYS A 80 -4.57 11.26 -6.44
C LYS A 80 -4.13 12.01 -7.70
N GLU A 81 -3.85 13.28 -7.58
CA GLU A 81 -3.34 14.08 -8.69
C GLU A 81 -2.00 13.56 -9.18
N GLN A 82 -1.11 13.20 -8.27
CA GLN A 82 0.18 12.64 -8.60
C GLN A 82 0.05 11.34 -9.39
N TYR A 83 -0.83 10.46 -8.95
CA TYR A 83 -1.05 9.19 -9.63
C TYR A 83 -1.58 9.41 -11.04
N GLU A 84 -2.56 10.31 -11.19
CA GLU A 84 -3.16 10.60 -12.48
C GLU A 84 -2.16 11.25 -13.44
N GLU A 85 -1.31 12.11 -12.95
CA GLU A 85 -0.28 12.78 -13.73
C GLU A 85 0.70 11.79 -14.33
N ASP A 86 1.16 10.84 -13.53
CA ASP A 86 2.15 9.87 -13.98
C ASP A 86 1.58 8.81 -14.91
N ARG A 87 0.28 8.74 -15.04
CA ARG A 87 -0.37 7.81 -15.97
C ARG A 87 -0.34 8.28 -17.42
N ARG A 88 -0.02 9.52 -17.65
CA ARG A 88 -0.06 10.12 -18.98
C ARG A 88 1.13 9.71 -19.85
#